data_923b3f535a8c3aeb784841c1cbdd9c42
#
_entry.id   923b3f535a8c3aeb784841c1cbdd9c42
#
_cell.length_a   1.000
_cell.length_b   1.000
_cell.length_c   1.000
_cell.angle_alpha   90.00
_cell.angle_beta   90.00
_cell.angle_gamma   90.00
#
_symmetry.space_group_name_H-M   'P 1'
#
loop_
_entity.id
_entity.type
_entity.pdbx_description
1 polymer ?
#
loop_
_entity_poly.entity_id
_entity_poly.type
_entity_poly.pdbx_seq_one_letter_code
_entity_poly.pdbx_strand_id
1 'polypeptide(L)'
;MKSILIVDDDIDTSVKYKQWLEEAGFNLTLINDPESAEHHFKPGKYDIVLVGFKMSLMDGFELYDKLHKVSEKVEGTPQEFKICFMTASVINYRALAEIHPEFGQECYVSKNVEKDSFIKHVNSLIACSC
;
A
#
# COMPACT_ATOMS: atom_id res chain seq x y z
N MET A 1 -5.14 -14.34 -10.56
CA MET A 1 -4.75 -14.07 -9.16
C MET A 1 -4.24 -12.64 -9.06
N LYS A 2 -4.79 -11.86 -8.15
CA LYS A 2 -4.36 -10.48 -7.96
C LYS A 2 -3.06 -10.44 -7.15
N SER A 3 -2.18 -9.52 -7.49
CA SER A 3 -0.86 -9.38 -6.87
C SER A 3 -0.80 -8.15 -5.98
N ILE A 4 -0.30 -8.33 -4.77
CA ILE A 4 -0.20 -7.29 -3.74
C ILE A 4 1.24 -7.17 -3.28
N LEU A 5 1.72 -5.94 -3.18
CA LEU A 5 3.00 -5.62 -2.55
C LEU A 5 2.73 -4.99 -1.20
N ILE A 6 3.35 -5.50 -0.14
CA ILE A 6 3.32 -4.89 1.18
C ILE A 6 4.72 -4.35 1.49
N VAL A 7 4.80 -3.08 1.84
CA VAL A 7 6.04 -2.45 2.29
C VAL A 7 5.81 -1.86 3.67
N ASP A 8 6.43 -2.44 4.69
CA ASP A 8 6.30 -1.96 6.06
C ASP A 8 7.47 -2.51 6.89
N ASP A 9 8.10 -1.67 7.69
CA ASP A 9 9.18 -2.10 8.59
C ASP A 9 8.64 -2.74 9.88
N ASP A 10 7.33 -2.69 10.12
CA ASP A 10 6.65 -3.42 11.19
C ASP A 10 6.48 -4.88 10.76
N ILE A 11 7.45 -5.70 11.09
CA ILE A 11 7.52 -7.09 10.61
C ILE A 11 6.33 -7.91 11.06
N ASP A 12 5.99 -7.87 12.33
CA ASP A 12 4.91 -8.70 12.90
C ASP A 12 3.57 -8.40 12.25
N THR A 13 3.23 -7.13 12.09
CA THR A 13 1.98 -6.71 11.47
C THR A 13 1.94 -7.08 9.99
N SER A 14 3.04 -6.86 9.28
CA SER A 14 3.09 -7.12 7.84
C SER A 14 3.03 -8.62 7.53
N VAL A 15 3.64 -9.47 8.34
CA VAL A 15 3.55 -10.92 8.19
C VAL A 15 2.11 -11.39 8.42
N LYS A 16 1.44 -10.83 9.42
CA LYS A 16 0.02 -11.13 9.70
C LYS A 16 -0.85 -10.79 8.49
N TYR A 17 -0.68 -9.61 7.92
CA TYR A 17 -1.46 -9.19 6.75
C TYR A 17 -1.15 -10.04 5.51
N LYS A 18 0.11 -10.39 5.32
CA LYS A 18 0.51 -11.27 4.24
C LYS A 18 -0.22 -12.60 4.34
N GLN A 19 -0.24 -13.19 5.54
CA GLN A 19 -0.93 -14.46 5.78
C GLN A 19 -2.43 -14.34 5.49
N TRP A 20 -3.08 -13.31 5.99
CA TRP A 20 -4.51 -13.09 5.76
C TRP A 20 -4.85 -13.00 4.27
N LEU A 21 -4.04 -12.27 3.53
CA LEU A 21 -4.29 -12.04 2.10
C LEU A 21 -3.95 -13.26 1.26
N GLU A 22 -2.92 -14.02 1.63
CA GLU A 22 -2.61 -15.29 0.96
C GLU A 22 -3.74 -16.29 1.15
N GLU A 23 -4.30 -16.37 2.34
CA GLU A 23 -5.47 -17.22 2.62
C GLU A 23 -6.69 -16.81 1.79
N ALA A 24 -6.80 -15.53 1.47
CA ALA A 24 -7.88 -15.00 0.63
C ALA A 24 -7.63 -15.17 -0.87
N GLY A 25 -6.50 -15.76 -1.26
CA GLY A 25 -6.20 -16.09 -2.65
C GLY A 25 -5.34 -15.07 -3.40
N PHE A 26 -4.73 -14.11 -2.70
CA PHE A 26 -3.84 -13.13 -3.33
C PHE A 26 -2.40 -13.64 -3.42
N ASN A 27 -1.68 -13.11 -4.41
CA ASN A 27 -0.24 -13.33 -4.55
C ASN A 27 0.49 -12.19 -3.85
N LEU A 28 1.27 -12.51 -2.82
CA LEU A 28 1.90 -11.51 -1.95
C LEU A 28 3.40 -11.40 -2.14
N THR A 29 3.89 -10.16 -2.17
CA THR A 29 5.31 -9.84 -2.03
C THR A 29 5.44 -8.92 -0.82
N LEU A 30 6.35 -9.22 0.08
CA LEU A 30 6.58 -8.46 1.31
C LEU A 30 7.99 -7.91 1.34
N ILE A 31 8.10 -6.61 1.55
CA ILE A 31 9.38 -5.91 1.72
C ILE A 31 9.34 -5.20 3.07
N ASN A 32 10.26 -5.56 3.97
CA ASN A 32 10.34 -4.94 5.30
C ASN A 32 11.37 -3.81 5.37
N ASP A 33 12.08 -3.55 4.28
CA ASP A 33 13.03 -2.46 4.16
C ASP A 33 12.51 -1.45 3.14
N PRO A 34 11.92 -0.33 3.58
CA PRO A 34 11.36 0.64 2.65
C PRO A 34 12.36 1.24 1.66
N GLU A 35 13.62 1.35 2.06
CA GLU A 35 14.66 1.88 1.17
C GLU A 35 14.92 0.98 -0.03
N SER A 36 14.77 -0.33 0.13
CA SER A 36 14.98 -1.28 -0.96
C SER A 36 13.76 -1.41 -1.87
N ALA A 37 12.59 -0.94 -1.43
CA ALA A 37 11.34 -1.10 -2.18
C ALA A 37 11.41 -0.44 -3.55
N GLU A 38 12.02 0.71 -3.66
CA GLU A 38 12.17 1.44 -4.92
C GLU A 38 12.89 0.59 -5.98
N HIS A 39 13.91 -0.17 -5.56
CA HIS A 39 14.70 -1.02 -6.44
C HIS A 39 14.00 -2.31 -6.84
N HIS A 40 13.09 -2.79 -6.00
CA HIS A 40 12.36 -4.04 -6.21
C HIS A 40 10.98 -3.83 -6.84
N PHE A 41 10.49 -2.59 -6.86
CA PHE A 41 9.18 -2.29 -7.39
C PHE A 41 9.18 -2.44 -8.92
N LYS A 42 8.23 -3.25 -9.42
CA LYS A 42 8.05 -3.48 -10.85
C LYS A 42 6.70 -2.88 -11.28
N PRO A 43 6.72 -1.72 -11.98
CA PRO A 43 5.48 -1.11 -12.46
C PRO A 43 4.65 -2.09 -13.28
N GLY A 44 3.35 -2.07 -13.04
CA GLY A 44 2.42 -2.96 -13.73
C GLY A 44 2.30 -4.37 -13.16
N LYS A 45 3.18 -4.74 -12.22
CA LYS A 45 3.14 -6.07 -11.62
C LYS A 45 2.09 -6.21 -10.52
N TYR A 46 1.82 -5.13 -9.79
CA TYR A 46 0.97 -5.18 -8.60
C TYR A 46 -0.37 -4.50 -8.85
N ASP A 47 -1.44 -5.12 -8.36
CA ASP A 47 -2.79 -4.53 -8.42
C ASP A 47 -2.97 -3.48 -7.32
N ILE A 48 -2.29 -3.64 -6.19
CA ILE A 48 -2.30 -2.68 -5.09
C ILE A 48 -0.99 -2.77 -4.31
N VAL A 49 -0.57 -1.64 -3.75
CA VAL A 49 0.57 -1.55 -2.85
C VAL A 49 0.06 -1.11 -1.48
N LEU A 50 0.36 -1.90 -0.45
CA LEU A 50 0.02 -1.60 0.94
C LEU A 50 1.28 -1.09 1.62
N VAL A 51 1.24 0.12 2.15
CA VAL A 51 2.42 0.82 2.66
C VAL A 51 2.19 1.26 4.10
N GLY A 52 3.17 1.01 4.96
CA GLY A 52 3.15 1.55 6.31
C GLY A 52 3.14 3.08 6.27
N PHE A 53 2.25 3.72 7.04
CA PHE A 53 2.12 5.17 7.04
C PHE A 53 3.33 5.82 7.70
N LYS A 54 3.77 5.28 8.83
CA LYS A 54 4.99 5.71 9.52
C LYS A 54 5.99 4.57 9.58
N MET A 55 7.16 4.79 9.02
CA MET A 55 8.26 3.84 9.01
C MET A 55 9.52 4.54 9.51
N SER A 56 10.57 3.78 9.86
CA SER A 56 11.75 4.33 10.53
C SER A 56 12.51 5.36 9.72
N LEU A 57 12.66 5.13 8.42
CA LEU A 57 13.51 5.94 7.54
C LEU A 57 12.74 6.85 6.60
N MET A 58 11.47 6.60 6.42
CA MET A 58 10.59 7.42 5.58
C MET A 58 9.14 7.15 5.93
N ASP A 59 8.24 8.06 5.60
CA ASP A 59 6.81 7.81 5.75
C ASP A 59 6.21 7.22 4.45
N GLY A 60 4.94 6.85 4.51
CA GLY A 60 4.25 6.24 3.38
C GLY A 60 4.13 7.16 2.17
N PHE A 61 3.98 8.46 2.39
CA PHE A 61 3.89 9.43 1.29
C PHE A 61 5.22 9.56 0.55
N GLU A 62 6.33 9.59 1.28
CA GLU A 62 7.66 9.63 0.68
C GLU A 62 7.91 8.39 -0.17
N LEU A 63 7.52 7.22 0.32
CA LEU A 63 7.65 5.98 -0.44
C LEU A 63 6.75 6.01 -1.68
N TYR A 64 5.51 6.48 -1.55
CA TYR A 64 4.61 6.62 -2.69
C TYR A 64 5.25 7.46 -3.79
N ASP A 65 5.82 8.61 -3.43
CA ASP A 65 6.47 9.49 -4.40
C ASP A 65 7.62 8.78 -5.13
N LYS A 66 8.41 7.99 -4.42
CA LYS A 66 9.51 7.22 -5.02
C LYS A 66 9.00 6.16 -5.98
N LEU A 67 7.97 5.40 -5.59
CA LEU A 67 7.38 4.38 -6.44
C LEU A 67 6.69 4.99 -7.66
N HIS A 68 6.04 6.12 -7.49
CA HIS A 68 5.40 6.83 -8.59
C HIS A 68 6.42 7.29 -9.63
N LYS A 69 7.58 7.78 -9.19
CA LYS A 69 8.67 8.17 -10.09
C LYS A 69 9.22 6.97 -10.87
N VAL A 70 9.31 5.81 -10.23
CA VAL A 70 9.71 4.58 -10.92
C VAL A 70 8.70 4.25 -12.01
N SER A 71 7.40 4.38 -11.72
CA SER A 71 6.34 4.14 -12.70
C SER A 71 6.41 5.09 -13.90
N GLU A 72 6.76 6.35 -13.67
CA GLU A 72 6.89 7.35 -14.73
C GLU A 72 8.03 7.07 -15.70
N LYS A 73 9.04 6.32 -15.27
CA LYS A 73 10.23 6.00 -16.09
C LYS A 73 10.00 4.85 -17.06
N VAL A 74 8.85 4.19 -16.98
CA VAL A 74 8.52 3.10 -17.90
C VAL A 74 8.21 3.68 -19.27
N GLU A 75 8.80 3.10 -20.32
CA GLU A 75 8.54 3.52 -21.70
C GLU A 75 7.06 3.31 -22.04
N GLY A 76 6.48 4.30 -22.74
CA GLY A 76 5.08 4.30 -23.10
C GLY A 76 4.21 4.98 -22.06
N THR A 77 3.00 4.45 -21.85
CA THR A 77 2.07 4.99 -20.86
C THR A 77 2.55 4.62 -19.45
N PRO A 78 2.70 5.59 -18.53
CA PRO A 78 3.06 5.27 -17.14
C PRO A 78 2.09 4.27 -16.53
N GLN A 79 2.63 3.29 -15.81
CA GLN A 79 1.82 2.28 -15.13
C GLN A 79 1.36 2.83 -13.78
N GLU A 80 0.07 3.05 -13.65
CA GLU A 80 -0.52 3.46 -12.39
C GLU A 80 -0.71 2.26 -11.47
N PHE A 81 -0.71 2.51 -10.18
CA PHE A 81 -0.96 1.49 -9.18
C PHE A 81 -1.82 2.07 -8.06
N LYS A 82 -2.58 1.20 -7.44
CA LYS A 82 -3.41 1.59 -6.30
C LYS A 82 -2.59 1.51 -5.04
N ILE A 83 -2.87 2.40 -4.09
CA ILE A 83 -2.13 2.52 -2.84
C ILE A 83 -3.07 2.50 -1.66
N CYS A 84 -2.64 1.86 -0.58
CA CYS A 84 -3.32 1.92 0.71
C CYS A 84 -2.29 2.13 1.80
N PHE A 85 -2.48 3.17 2.60
CA PHE A 85 -1.61 3.48 3.74
C PHE A 85 -2.15 2.82 5.00
N MET A 86 -1.29 2.09 5.70
CA MET A 86 -1.63 1.39 6.93
C MET A 86 -1.08 2.15 8.13
N THR A 87 -1.93 2.52 9.07
CA THR A 87 -1.51 3.31 10.22
C THR A 87 -1.95 2.67 11.55
N ALA A 88 -1.06 2.72 12.55
CA ALA A 88 -1.37 2.30 13.91
C ALA A 88 -2.07 3.41 14.73
N SER A 89 -2.05 4.63 14.23
CA SER A 89 -2.65 5.79 14.90
C SER A 89 -4.09 6.00 14.46
N VAL A 90 -4.82 6.82 15.24
CA VAL A 90 -6.14 7.28 14.82
C VAL A 90 -5.98 8.14 13.57
N ILE A 91 -6.82 7.86 12.56
CA ILE A 91 -6.73 8.54 11.27
C ILE A 91 -7.51 9.84 11.33
N ASN A 92 -6.81 10.95 11.07
CA ASN A 92 -7.45 12.25 10.90
C ASN A 92 -7.58 12.52 9.39
N TYR A 93 -8.67 12.05 8.80
CA TYR A 93 -8.91 12.16 7.35
C TYR A 93 -8.92 13.60 6.86
N ARG A 94 -9.44 14.53 7.68
CA ARG A 94 -9.51 15.95 7.31
C ARG A 94 -8.13 16.56 7.14
N ALA A 95 -7.24 16.31 8.10
CA ALA A 95 -5.86 16.79 8.03
C ALA A 95 -5.11 16.18 6.86
N LEU A 96 -5.32 14.89 6.62
CA LEU A 96 -4.68 14.20 5.49
C LEU A 96 -5.17 14.73 4.14
N ALA A 97 -6.46 15.04 4.03
CA ALA A 97 -7.01 15.60 2.80
C ALA A 97 -6.47 17.00 2.49
N GLU A 98 -6.08 17.77 3.50
CA GLU A 98 -5.45 19.08 3.31
C GLU A 98 -4.03 18.95 2.76
N ILE A 99 -3.29 17.93 3.20
CA ILE A 99 -1.90 17.71 2.79
C ILE A 99 -1.82 16.97 1.45
N HIS A 100 -2.66 15.95 1.28
CA HIS A 100 -2.68 15.10 0.09
C HIS A 100 -4.12 14.88 -0.38
N PRO A 101 -4.71 15.89 -1.05
CA PRO A 101 -6.09 15.79 -1.51
C PRO A 101 -6.31 14.72 -2.59
N GLU A 102 -5.23 14.24 -3.21
CA GLU A 102 -5.31 13.17 -4.22
C GLU A 102 -5.68 11.82 -3.63
N PHE A 103 -5.54 11.63 -2.31
CA PHE A 103 -5.90 10.37 -1.65
C PHE A 103 -7.23 10.51 -0.90
N GLY A 104 -8.21 9.68 -1.25
CA GLY A 104 -9.48 9.60 -0.52
C GLY A 104 -9.36 8.80 0.76
N GLN A 105 -10.43 8.78 1.55
CA GLN A 105 -10.46 8.06 2.83
C GLN A 105 -10.21 6.55 2.64
N GLU A 106 -10.60 6.00 1.51
CA GLU A 106 -10.41 4.59 1.16
C GLU A 106 -8.94 4.21 1.03
N CYS A 107 -8.05 5.18 0.85
CA CYS A 107 -6.61 4.92 0.76
C CYS A 107 -5.94 4.71 2.11
N TYR A 108 -6.68 4.77 3.21
CA TYR A 108 -6.14 4.62 4.56
C TYR A 108 -6.85 3.49 5.30
N VAL A 109 -6.09 2.69 6.04
CA VAL A 109 -6.63 1.62 6.86
C VAL A 109 -5.90 1.57 8.20
N SER A 110 -6.63 1.25 9.27
CA SER A 110 -6.04 1.08 10.60
C SER A 110 -5.34 -0.27 10.71
N LYS A 111 -4.17 -0.30 11.34
CA LYS A 111 -3.47 -1.55 11.65
C LYS A 111 -4.20 -2.39 12.71
N ASN A 112 -5.21 -1.82 13.37
CA ASN A 112 -6.04 -2.53 14.34
C ASN A 112 -7.30 -3.13 13.72
N VAL A 113 -7.40 -3.14 12.39
CA VAL A 113 -8.56 -3.65 11.69
C VAL A 113 -8.67 -5.18 11.84
N GLU A 114 -9.90 -5.68 11.86
CA GLU A 114 -10.16 -7.12 11.87
C GLU A 114 -9.89 -7.72 10.49
N LYS A 115 -9.55 -9.02 10.47
CA LYS A 115 -9.20 -9.76 9.26
C LYS A 115 -10.21 -9.57 8.13
N ASP A 116 -11.50 -9.85 8.41
CA ASP A 116 -12.52 -9.80 7.36
C ASP A 116 -12.74 -8.39 6.84
N SER A 117 -12.69 -7.38 7.71
CA SER A 117 -12.80 -5.98 7.34
C SER A 117 -11.64 -5.54 6.48
N PHE A 118 -10.44 -5.99 6.82
CA PHE A 118 -9.23 -5.68 6.06
C PHE A 118 -9.29 -6.27 4.65
N ILE A 119 -9.67 -7.54 4.53
CA ILE A 119 -9.79 -8.21 3.23
C ILE A 119 -10.84 -7.53 2.37
N LYS A 120 -11.99 -7.18 2.95
CA LYS A 120 -13.04 -6.44 2.25
C LYS A 120 -12.53 -5.10 1.73
N HIS A 121 -11.78 -4.38 2.56
CA HIS A 121 -11.23 -3.07 2.20
C HIS A 121 -10.27 -3.20 1.01
N VAL A 122 -9.37 -4.18 1.04
CA VAL A 122 -8.42 -4.43 -0.04
C VAL A 122 -9.15 -4.80 -1.33
N ASN A 123 -10.14 -5.69 -1.26
CA ASN A 123 -10.95 -6.07 -2.43
C ASN A 123 -11.67 -4.85 -3.02
N SER A 124 -12.20 -4.00 -2.18
CA SER A 124 -12.89 -2.76 -2.57
C SER A 124 -11.98 -1.84 -3.36
N LEU A 125 -10.74 -1.66 -2.89
CA LEU A 125 -9.75 -0.82 -3.57
C LEU A 125 -9.33 -1.40 -4.91
N ILE A 126 -9.11 -2.71 -4.98
CA ILE A 126 -8.73 -3.38 -6.23
C ILE A 126 -9.85 -3.26 -7.28
N ALA A 127 -11.09 -3.39 -6.85
CA ALA A 127 -12.25 -3.30 -7.74
C ALA A 127 -12.59 -1.87 -8.15
N CYS A 128 -12.10 -0.87 -7.42
CA CYS A 128 -12.37 0.54 -7.71
C CYS A 128 -11.70 0.94 -9.03
N SER A 129 -12.44 1.65 -9.87
CA SER A 129 -11.92 2.18 -11.14
C SER A 129 -11.39 3.61 -11.01
N CYS A 130 -11.25 4.10 -9.82
CA CYS A 130 -10.83 5.48 -9.52
C CYS A 130 -9.41 5.78 -9.99
#